data_c0abdc26d403d61c03e562c8ec3ca57a
#
_entry.id   c0abdc26d403d61c03e562c8ec3ca57a
#
_cell.length_a   1.000
_cell.length_b   1.000
_cell.length_c   1.000
_cell.angle_alpha   90.00
_cell.angle_beta   90.00
_cell.angle_gamma   90.00
#
_symmetry.space_group_name_H-M   'P 1'
#
loop_
_entity.id
_entity.type
_entity.pdbx_description
1 polymer ?
#
loop_
_entity_poly.entity_id
_entity_poly.type
_entity_poly.pdbx_seq_one_letter_code
_entity_poly.pdbx_strand_id
1 'polypeptide(L)'
;MTTFATMPLRYSADPAAMIRFLTDLGMARVVTAGADNFATLVAGGGGRVMVHSAQGADATVTAGETVLCFATEDADEAAAHLDGKGVAVDVWDESYGRQAMAAMPSGGAVWINEEMADLYGYEGHAAAPDPDLVVAAILPTEDFDADRAFFQQFGLTSDPGADEWWEGMRSEGGIVGLHRPEEGWAPLTTSDDPRYRFPRIHLGFETSAPLGEVRDRLVAAGHPAEVVSAPEATKVHVTDPDGQVMEIHPVP
;
A
#
# COMPACT_ATOMS: atom_id res chain seq x y z
N MET A 1 11.88 -17.35 8.16
CA MET A 1 11.42 -17.22 6.76
C MET A 1 11.06 -15.75 6.60
N THR A 2 11.71 -15.04 5.72
CA THR A 2 11.47 -13.60 5.53
C THR A 2 10.06 -13.37 5.04
N THR A 3 9.31 -12.50 5.71
CA THR A 3 7.95 -12.14 5.37
C THR A 3 7.90 -10.70 4.86
N PHE A 4 7.04 -10.45 3.87
CA PHE A 4 6.80 -9.12 3.35
C PHE A 4 5.32 -8.78 3.49
N ALA A 5 5.03 -7.61 4.04
CA ALA A 5 3.68 -7.08 4.06
C ALA A 5 3.58 -5.93 3.06
N THR A 6 2.54 -5.94 2.22
CA THR A 6 2.18 -4.83 1.34
C THR A 6 1.93 -3.60 2.20
N MET A 7 2.68 -2.52 1.98
CA MET A 7 2.63 -1.31 2.79
C MET A 7 2.73 -0.05 1.92
N PRO A 8 1.72 0.24 1.09
CA PRO A 8 1.70 1.47 0.31
C PRO A 8 1.88 2.70 1.18
N LEU A 9 2.62 3.69 0.63
CA LEU A 9 2.82 5.01 1.24
C LEU A 9 1.92 6.03 0.55
N ARG A 10 0.94 6.53 1.31
CA ARG A 10 -0.01 7.58 0.89
C ARG A 10 0.52 8.95 1.28
N TYR A 11 0.73 9.80 0.29
CA TYR A 11 1.04 11.22 0.50
C TYR A 11 -0.24 12.03 0.59
N SER A 12 -0.39 12.81 1.68
CA SER A 12 -1.62 13.56 1.96
C SER A 12 -1.33 15.03 2.21
N ALA A 13 -2.26 15.90 1.79
CA ALA A 13 -2.25 17.32 2.15
C ALA A 13 -2.65 17.53 3.62
N ASP A 14 -3.50 16.65 4.17
CA ASP A 14 -3.92 16.61 5.58
C ASP A 14 -3.75 15.18 6.13
N PRO A 15 -2.53 14.80 6.57
CA PRO A 15 -2.28 13.47 7.10
C PRO A 15 -3.19 13.11 8.27
N ALA A 16 -3.53 14.06 9.15
CA ALA A 16 -4.40 13.81 10.27
C ALA A 16 -5.82 13.43 9.82
N ALA A 17 -6.36 14.07 8.77
CA ALA A 17 -7.63 13.69 8.18
C ALA A 17 -7.55 12.31 7.51
N MET A 18 -6.46 12.00 6.78
CA MET A 18 -6.25 10.71 6.15
C MET A 18 -6.12 9.58 7.17
N ILE A 19 -5.39 9.79 8.28
CA ILE A 19 -5.27 8.82 9.37
C ILE A 19 -6.65 8.54 10.00
N ARG A 20 -7.46 9.58 10.22
CA ARG A 20 -8.84 9.40 10.72
C ARG A 20 -9.68 8.59 9.72
N PHE A 21 -9.66 8.96 8.45
CA PHE A 21 -10.38 8.26 7.38
C PHE A 21 -10.04 6.76 7.34
N LEU A 22 -8.76 6.41 7.34
CA LEU A 22 -8.33 5.01 7.33
C LEU A 22 -8.72 4.27 8.63
N THR A 23 -8.74 4.97 9.77
CA THR A 23 -9.22 4.41 11.03
C THR A 23 -10.74 4.16 11.00
N ASP A 24 -11.52 5.08 10.44
CA ASP A 24 -12.96 4.95 10.25
C ASP A 24 -13.31 3.82 9.26
N LEU A 25 -12.42 3.57 8.28
CA LEU A 25 -12.51 2.42 7.38
C LEU A 25 -12.30 1.08 8.08
N GLY A 26 -11.60 1.06 9.23
CA GLY A 26 -11.34 -0.15 10.01
C GLY A 26 -9.87 -0.50 10.21
N MET A 27 -8.95 0.32 9.71
CA MET A 27 -7.53 0.15 10.04
C MET A 27 -7.22 0.60 11.47
N ALA A 28 -6.17 0.05 12.05
CA ALA A 28 -5.68 0.47 13.36
C ALA A 28 -4.29 1.10 13.27
N ARG A 29 -4.05 2.15 14.05
CA ARG A 29 -2.74 2.79 14.18
C ARG A 29 -1.76 1.81 14.83
N VAL A 30 -0.55 1.74 14.30
CA VAL A 30 0.59 0.99 14.87
C VAL A 30 1.61 1.97 15.43
N VAL A 31 1.99 2.95 14.62
CA VAL A 31 2.95 4.01 14.98
C VAL A 31 2.41 5.35 14.46
N THR A 32 2.57 6.41 15.24
CA THR A 32 2.30 7.79 14.81
C THR A 32 3.44 8.71 15.20
N ALA A 33 3.69 9.76 14.42
CA ALA A 33 4.51 10.88 14.85
C ALA A 33 3.67 11.88 15.66
N GLY A 34 4.29 12.62 16.59
CA GLY A 34 3.62 13.45 17.60
C GLY A 34 2.78 14.62 17.10
N ALA A 35 2.61 14.81 15.79
CA ALA A 35 1.76 15.85 15.21
C ALA A 35 0.75 15.28 14.19
N ASP A 36 0.49 13.97 14.19
CA ASP A 36 -0.33 13.27 13.21
C ASP A 36 0.04 13.58 11.75
N ASN A 37 1.30 13.92 11.48
CA ASN A 37 1.83 14.18 10.14
C ASN A 37 2.46 12.91 9.50
N PHE A 38 2.54 11.83 10.27
CA PHE A 38 2.94 10.50 9.85
C PHE A 38 2.21 9.44 10.68
N ALA A 39 1.83 8.35 10.04
CA ALA A 39 1.38 7.14 10.71
C ALA A 39 1.66 5.90 9.87
N THR A 40 1.84 4.77 10.57
CA THR A 40 1.66 3.43 10.00
C THR A 40 0.39 2.83 10.58
N LEU A 41 -0.51 2.38 9.72
CA LEU A 41 -1.74 1.70 10.09
C LEU A 41 -1.71 0.26 9.55
N VAL A 42 -2.44 -0.64 10.22
CA VAL A 42 -2.55 -2.05 9.83
C VAL A 42 -4.01 -2.42 9.59
N ALA A 43 -4.27 -3.28 8.61
CA ALA A 43 -5.54 -3.96 8.37
C ALA A 43 -5.48 -5.37 8.97
N GLY A 44 -6.57 -5.85 9.56
CA GLY A 44 -6.58 -7.13 10.30
C GLY A 44 -6.56 -8.37 9.41
N GLY A 45 -7.03 -8.25 8.17
CA GLY A 45 -6.96 -9.29 7.15
C GLY A 45 -5.64 -9.30 6.36
N GLY A 46 -4.77 -8.31 6.58
CA GLY A 46 -3.44 -8.23 5.98
C GLY A 46 -3.15 -6.89 5.32
N GLY A 47 -1.87 -6.53 5.34
CA GLY A 47 -1.35 -5.29 4.76
C GLY A 47 -1.35 -4.10 5.72
N ARG A 48 -0.59 -3.10 5.33
CA ARG A 48 -0.39 -1.84 6.07
C ARG A 48 -0.55 -0.66 5.13
N VAL A 49 -0.75 0.53 5.68
CA VAL A 49 -0.66 1.80 4.95
C VAL A 49 0.19 2.75 5.76
N MET A 50 1.20 3.34 5.13
CA MET A 50 1.87 4.51 5.65
C MET A 50 1.16 5.77 5.15
N VAL A 51 0.99 6.74 6.03
CA VAL A 51 0.52 8.09 5.69
C VAL A 51 1.65 9.08 5.97
N HIS A 52 1.97 9.91 5.00
CA HIS A 52 2.99 10.96 5.15
C HIS A 52 2.49 12.28 4.56
N SER A 53 2.98 13.39 5.10
CA SER A 53 2.73 14.70 4.49
C SER A 53 3.34 14.77 3.09
N ALA A 54 2.57 15.24 2.12
CA ALA A 54 3.10 15.57 0.80
C ALA A 54 4.01 16.81 0.83
N GLN A 55 3.87 17.65 1.86
CA GLN A 55 4.72 18.83 2.03
C GLN A 55 6.11 18.44 2.54
N GLY A 56 7.14 18.74 1.77
CA GLY A 56 8.54 18.47 2.12
C GLY A 56 8.96 17.01 1.86
N ALA A 57 8.20 16.26 1.08
CA ALA A 57 8.62 14.94 0.62
C ALA A 57 9.84 15.03 -0.31
N ASP A 58 10.78 14.08 -0.19
CA ASP A 58 11.99 14.03 -1.01
C ASP A 58 11.71 13.60 -2.47
N ALA A 59 10.61 12.89 -2.72
CA ALA A 59 10.17 12.52 -4.05
C ALA A 59 9.28 13.62 -4.66
N THR A 60 9.23 13.68 -6.00
CA THR A 60 8.27 14.54 -6.71
C THR A 60 6.89 13.88 -6.66
N VAL A 61 6.21 14.06 -5.54
CA VAL A 61 4.86 13.53 -5.27
C VAL A 61 3.91 14.66 -4.90
N THR A 62 2.65 14.45 -5.18
CA THR A 62 1.56 15.37 -4.81
C THR A 62 0.63 14.71 -3.80
N ALA A 63 -0.17 15.51 -3.10
CA ALA A 63 -1.23 14.99 -2.24
C ALA A 63 -2.20 14.13 -3.05
N GLY A 64 -2.59 13.01 -2.48
CA GLY A 64 -3.43 12.01 -3.14
C GLY A 64 -2.63 10.92 -3.88
N GLU A 65 -1.33 11.11 -4.14
CA GLU A 65 -0.51 10.05 -4.73
C GLU A 65 -0.16 8.97 -3.71
N THR A 66 -0.08 7.74 -4.21
CA THR A 66 0.35 6.57 -3.43
C THR A 66 1.45 5.84 -4.19
N VAL A 67 2.47 5.40 -3.47
CA VAL A 67 3.58 4.63 -4.02
C VAL A 67 3.67 3.26 -3.34
N LEU A 68 4.19 2.27 -4.07
CA LEU A 68 4.30 0.91 -3.56
C LEU A 68 5.54 0.76 -2.68
N CYS A 69 5.32 0.30 -1.45
CA CYS A 69 6.35 -0.11 -0.51
C CYS A 69 5.95 -1.44 0.15
N PHE A 70 6.91 -2.09 0.81
CA PHE A 70 6.70 -3.26 1.65
C PHE A 70 7.24 -3.02 3.05
N ALA A 71 6.69 -3.75 4.04
CA ALA A 71 7.25 -3.87 5.36
C ALA A 71 7.91 -5.24 5.55
N THR A 72 8.95 -5.30 6.38
CA THR A 72 9.63 -6.52 6.80
C THR A 72 10.06 -6.41 8.27
N GLU A 73 10.34 -7.53 8.91
CA GLU A 73 10.91 -7.54 10.27
C GLU A 73 12.39 -7.18 10.27
N ASP A 74 13.13 -7.55 9.23
CA ASP A 74 14.59 -7.35 9.11
C ASP A 74 14.95 -7.04 7.65
N ALA A 75 15.48 -5.85 7.40
CA ALA A 75 15.80 -5.39 6.05
C ALA A 75 17.03 -6.08 5.45
N ASP A 76 18.02 -6.49 6.28
CA ASP A 76 19.21 -7.21 5.82
C ASP A 76 18.84 -8.65 5.41
N GLU A 77 17.99 -9.33 6.20
CA GLU A 77 17.48 -10.66 5.84
C GLU A 77 16.61 -10.60 4.58
N ALA A 78 15.76 -9.56 4.45
CA ALA A 78 14.95 -9.34 3.27
C ALA A 78 15.80 -9.11 2.01
N ALA A 79 16.85 -8.28 2.12
CA ALA A 79 17.78 -8.04 1.04
C ALA A 79 18.52 -9.31 0.62
N ALA A 80 19.06 -10.07 1.57
CA ALA A 80 19.75 -11.34 1.29
C ALA A 80 18.82 -12.37 0.62
N HIS A 81 17.54 -12.42 1.04
CA HIS A 81 16.53 -13.29 0.45
C HIS A 81 16.25 -12.94 -1.02
N LEU A 82 16.09 -11.66 -1.33
CA LEU A 82 15.79 -11.18 -2.67
C LEU A 82 17.01 -11.28 -3.60
N ASP A 83 18.21 -10.90 -3.10
CA ASP A 83 19.47 -11.03 -3.84
C ASP A 83 19.74 -12.50 -4.23
N GLY A 84 19.50 -13.42 -3.31
CA GLY A 84 19.59 -14.88 -3.54
C GLY A 84 18.62 -15.38 -4.62
N LYS A 85 17.62 -14.59 -4.99
CA LYS A 85 16.65 -14.85 -6.07
C LYS A 85 16.90 -14.01 -7.32
N GLY A 86 18.00 -13.23 -7.35
CA GLY A 86 18.41 -12.43 -8.49
C GLY A 86 17.74 -11.06 -8.59
N VAL A 87 17.08 -10.59 -7.54
CA VAL A 87 16.57 -9.22 -7.45
C VAL A 87 17.67 -8.33 -6.88
N ALA A 88 18.08 -7.30 -7.61
CA ALA A 88 19.08 -6.34 -7.12
C ALA A 88 18.49 -5.51 -5.96
N VAL A 89 19.19 -5.47 -4.82
CA VAL A 89 18.76 -4.78 -3.61
C VAL A 89 19.90 -3.94 -3.04
N ASP A 90 19.60 -2.67 -2.72
CA ASP A 90 20.47 -1.79 -1.95
C ASP A 90 19.90 -1.65 -0.53
N VAL A 91 20.78 -1.55 0.49
CA VAL A 91 20.40 -1.40 1.91
C VAL A 91 21.14 -0.21 2.51
N TRP A 92 20.45 0.58 3.34
CA TRP A 92 21.05 1.71 4.06
C TRP A 92 20.34 1.98 5.38
N ASP A 93 20.99 2.78 6.25
CA ASP A 93 20.41 3.21 7.53
C ASP A 93 19.64 4.52 7.34
N GLU A 94 18.44 4.57 7.93
CA GLU A 94 17.63 5.76 8.10
C GLU A 94 17.52 6.14 9.59
N SER A 95 17.04 7.34 9.88
CA SER A 95 16.90 7.81 11.25
C SER A 95 15.87 7.01 12.09
N TYR A 96 14.99 6.28 11.42
CA TYR A 96 13.89 5.50 12.01
C TYR A 96 14.08 3.99 11.92
N GLY A 97 15.17 3.53 11.33
CA GLY A 97 15.47 2.10 11.15
C GLY A 97 16.25 1.83 9.88
N ARG A 98 16.32 0.57 9.50
CA ARG A 98 17.00 0.13 8.31
C ARG A 98 16.04 0.02 7.14
N GLN A 99 16.50 0.35 5.94
CA GLN A 99 15.69 0.33 4.74
C GLN A 99 16.41 -0.39 3.61
N ALA A 100 15.65 -1.12 2.81
CA ALA A 100 16.14 -1.72 1.58
C ALA A 100 15.34 -1.19 0.37
N MET A 101 15.92 -1.32 -0.82
CA MET A 101 15.31 -0.95 -2.08
C MET A 101 15.52 -2.05 -3.10
N ALA A 102 14.46 -2.58 -3.66
CA ALA A 102 14.50 -3.58 -4.72
C ALA A 102 14.17 -2.91 -6.07
N ALA A 103 15.02 -3.14 -7.08
CA ALA A 103 14.80 -2.62 -8.42
C ALA A 103 13.71 -3.43 -9.13
N MET A 104 12.70 -2.75 -9.69
CA MET A 104 11.64 -3.36 -10.48
C MET A 104 12.04 -3.57 -11.95
N PRO A 105 11.48 -4.59 -12.63
CA PRO A 105 11.67 -4.77 -14.08
C PRO A 105 11.25 -3.55 -14.89
N SER A 106 10.22 -2.82 -14.47
CA SER A 106 9.71 -1.60 -15.09
C SER A 106 10.64 -0.38 -14.96
N GLY A 107 11.78 -0.50 -14.23
CA GLY A 107 12.78 0.55 -14.04
C GLY A 107 12.50 1.48 -12.84
N GLY A 108 11.48 1.20 -12.05
CA GLY A 108 11.24 1.83 -10.73
C GLY A 108 11.91 1.06 -9.60
N ALA A 109 11.69 1.52 -8.38
CA ALA A 109 12.15 0.88 -7.16
C ALA A 109 11.01 0.76 -6.15
N VAL A 110 10.94 -0.35 -5.43
CA VAL A 110 10.07 -0.50 -4.26
C VAL A 110 10.92 -0.46 -3.00
N TRP A 111 10.52 0.35 -2.05
CA TRP A 111 11.15 0.37 -0.74
C TRP A 111 10.61 -0.76 0.13
N ILE A 112 11.52 -1.28 0.94
CA ILE A 112 11.24 -2.30 1.93
C ILE A 112 11.68 -1.72 3.26
N ASN A 113 10.71 -1.38 4.10
CA ASN A 113 10.95 -0.71 5.36
C ASN A 113 10.96 -1.74 6.49
N GLU A 114 12.02 -1.70 7.30
CA GLU A 114 12.06 -2.46 8.54
C GLU A 114 11.04 -1.91 9.54
N GLU A 115 10.47 -2.78 10.35
CA GLU A 115 9.59 -2.36 11.44
C GLU A 115 10.37 -1.53 12.45
N MET A 116 9.81 -0.38 12.84
CA MET A 116 10.45 0.53 13.80
C MET A 116 10.63 -0.16 15.16
N ALA A 117 11.86 -0.44 15.55
CA ALA A 117 12.21 -0.96 16.86
C ALA A 117 12.44 0.17 17.88
N ASP A 118 12.99 1.30 17.45
CA ASP A 118 13.19 2.50 18.27
C ASP A 118 12.10 3.53 17.95
N LEU A 119 11.28 3.84 18.96
CA LEU A 119 10.17 4.79 18.85
C LEU A 119 10.53 6.18 19.37
N TYR A 120 11.83 6.55 19.41
CA TYR A 120 12.21 7.90 19.82
C TYR A 120 11.60 8.97 18.89
N GLY A 121 10.72 9.78 19.45
CA GLY A 121 9.97 10.78 18.70
C GLY A 121 8.68 10.25 18.03
N TYR A 122 8.35 8.98 18.23
CA TYR A 122 7.12 8.34 17.75
C TYR A 122 6.33 7.75 18.92
N GLU A 123 5.05 7.50 18.70
CA GLU A 123 4.15 6.83 19.63
C GLU A 123 3.67 5.50 19.04
N GLY A 124 3.90 4.42 19.79
CA GLY A 124 3.38 3.08 19.46
C GLY A 124 1.98 2.87 20.02
N HIS A 125 1.13 2.19 19.29
CA HIS A 125 -0.26 1.92 19.66
C HIS A 125 -0.53 0.41 19.70
N ALA A 126 -1.41 -0.01 20.64
CA ALA A 126 -1.96 -1.35 20.64
C ALA A 126 -3.04 -1.44 19.55
N ALA A 127 -2.71 -2.07 18.42
CA ALA A 127 -3.59 -2.15 17.27
C ALA A 127 -4.72 -3.17 17.49
N ALA A 128 -5.94 -2.78 17.09
CA ALA A 128 -7.11 -3.67 17.04
C ALA A 128 -7.85 -3.41 15.71
N PRO A 129 -7.28 -3.82 14.57
CA PRO A 129 -7.87 -3.57 13.25
C PRO A 129 -9.07 -4.48 12.98
N ASP A 130 -9.92 -4.06 12.05
CA ASP A 130 -10.99 -4.87 11.48
C ASP A 130 -10.39 -6.12 10.80
N PRO A 131 -10.71 -7.35 11.26
CA PRO A 131 -10.14 -8.58 10.72
C PRO A 131 -10.58 -8.88 9.29
N ASP A 132 -11.66 -8.26 8.83
CA ASP A 132 -12.23 -8.48 7.50
C ASP A 132 -11.58 -7.59 6.43
N LEU A 133 -10.79 -6.59 6.82
CA LEU A 133 -10.19 -5.62 5.90
C LEU A 133 -8.78 -6.04 5.46
N VAL A 134 -8.52 -6.00 4.15
CA VAL A 134 -7.21 -6.29 3.52
C VAL A 134 -6.78 -5.09 2.68
N VAL A 135 -5.51 -4.71 2.76
CA VAL A 135 -4.93 -3.66 1.90
C VAL A 135 -4.64 -4.22 0.51
N ALA A 136 -5.07 -3.51 -0.52
CA ALA A 136 -4.76 -3.78 -1.92
C ALA A 136 -4.01 -2.60 -2.54
N ALA A 137 -2.79 -2.85 -3.02
CA ALA A 137 -1.98 -1.91 -3.77
C ALA A 137 -2.11 -2.21 -5.26
N ILE A 138 -2.87 -1.40 -6.00
CA ILE A 138 -3.16 -1.67 -7.42
C ILE A 138 -2.08 -1.01 -8.27
N LEU A 139 -1.24 -1.83 -8.90
CA LEU A 139 -0.16 -1.42 -9.77
C LEU A 139 -0.58 -1.46 -11.23
N PRO A 140 -0.74 -0.30 -11.88
CA PRO A 140 -0.93 -0.26 -13.32
C PRO A 140 0.35 -0.73 -14.05
N THR A 141 0.24 -1.77 -14.85
CA THR A 141 1.37 -2.35 -15.60
C THR A 141 0.95 -2.85 -16.98
N GLU A 142 1.87 -2.74 -17.94
CA GLU A 142 1.72 -3.33 -19.29
C GLU A 142 2.36 -4.74 -19.38
N ASP A 143 3.27 -5.07 -18.47
CA ASP A 143 4.02 -6.34 -18.47
C ASP A 143 3.70 -7.17 -17.21
N PHE A 144 2.53 -7.84 -17.26
CA PHE A 144 2.08 -8.72 -16.18
C PHE A 144 3.06 -9.86 -15.88
N ASP A 145 3.72 -10.41 -16.90
CA ASP A 145 4.62 -11.56 -16.70
C ASP A 145 5.88 -11.15 -15.92
N ALA A 146 6.47 -10.01 -16.26
CA ALA A 146 7.65 -9.51 -15.57
C ALA A 146 7.32 -9.09 -14.11
N ASP A 147 6.22 -8.38 -13.90
CA ASP A 147 5.85 -7.93 -12.55
C ASP A 147 5.35 -9.09 -11.69
N ARG A 148 4.61 -10.05 -12.24
CA ARG A 148 4.25 -11.30 -11.56
C ARG A 148 5.50 -12.04 -11.08
N ALA A 149 6.49 -12.24 -11.96
CA ALA A 149 7.73 -12.91 -11.61
C ALA A 149 8.50 -12.15 -10.52
N PHE A 150 8.48 -10.83 -10.54
CA PHE A 150 9.09 -9.99 -9.53
C PHE A 150 8.39 -10.18 -8.17
N PHE A 151 7.06 -10.02 -8.09
CA PHE A 151 6.34 -10.14 -6.82
C PHE A 151 6.29 -11.56 -6.26
N GLN A 152 6.45 -12.59 -7.07
CA GLN A 152 6.65 -13.95 -6.59
C GLN A 152 7.93 -14.10 -5.74
N GLN A 153 8.95 -13.27 -5.95
CA GLN A 153 10.15 -13.26 -5.13
C GLN A 153 9.88 -12.73 -3.71
N PHE A 154 8.84 -11.92 -3.55
CA PHE A 154 8.32 -11.45 -2.25
C PHE A 154 7.34 -12.45 -1.60
N GLY A 155 7.13 -13.61 -2.20
CA GLY A 155 6.24 -14.64 -1.67
C GLY A 155 4.76 -14.44 -1.99
N LEU A 156 4.42 -13.48 -2.87
CA LEU A 156 3.05 -13.33 -3.35
C LEU A 156 2.73 -14.41 -4.39
N THR A 157 1.48 -14.84 -4.41
CA THR A 157 0.96 -15.84 -5.37
C THR A 157 -0.26 -15.28 -6.09
N SER A 158 -0.43 -15.65 -7.36
CA SER A 158 -1.58 -15.24 -8.16
C SER A 158 -2.88 -15.80 -7.60
N ASP A 159 -3.90 -14.95 -7.50
CA ASP A 159 -5.25 -15.36 -7.16
C ASP A 159 -5.90 -16.13 -8.32
N PRO A 160 -6.86 -17.02 -8.05
CA PRO A 160 -7.70 -17.60 -9.09
C PRO A 160 -8.53 -16.50 -9.78
N GLY A 161 -8.65 -16.59 -11.12
CA GLY A 161 -9.46 -15.64 -11.88
C GLY A 161 -8.69 -14.48 -12.51
N ALA A 162 -7.35 -14.59 -12.56
CA ALA A 162 -6.54 -13.66 -13.36
C ALA A 162 -7.00 -13.68 -14.83
N ASP A 163 -7.04 -12.50 -15.46
CA ASP A 163 -7.38 -12.31 -16.87
C ASP A 163 -6.41 -11.33 -17.56
N GLU A 164 -6.74 -10.83 -18.73
CA GLU A 164 -5.89 -9.91 -19.47
C GLU A 164 -5.88 -8.48 -18.91
N TRP A 165 -6.77 -8.15 -17.98
CA TRP A 165 -6.95 -6.82 -17.39
C TRP A 165 -6.52 -6.77 -15.94
N TRP A 166 -6.64 -7.88 -15.22
CA TRP A 166 -6.44 -7.93 -13.78
C TRP A 166 -5.78 -9.22 -13.31
N GLU A 167 -4.85 -9.10 -12.37
CA GLU A 167 -4.30 -10.22 -11.62
C GLU A 167 -4.01 -9.80 -10.17
N GLY A 168 -4.72 -10.40 -9.22
CA GLY A 168 -4.40 -10.26 -7.79
C GLY A 168 -3.20 -11.12 -7.43
N MET A 169 -2.16 -10.51 -6.86
CA MET A 169 -1.02 -11.20 -6.27
C MET A 169 -1.16 -11.10 -4.74
N ARG A 170 -1.35 -12.21 -4.06
CA ARG A 170 -1.72 -12.25 -2.64
C ARG A 170 -0.69 -12.94 -1.76
N SER A 171 -0.55 -12.44 -0.52
CA SER A 171 0.09 -13.10 0.62
C SER A 171 -0.74 -12.84 1.89
N GLU A 172 -0.33 -13.41 3.03
CA GLU A 172 -0.91 -13.04 4.34
C GLU A 172 -0.69 -11.56 4.68
N GLY A 173 0.32 -10.92 4.08
CA GLY A 173 0.66 -9.52 4.25
C GLY A 173 -0.09 -8.55 3.32
N GLY A 174 -1.17 -8.94 2.64
CA GLY A 174 -1.94 -8.07 1.76
C GLY A 174 -1.81 -8.43 0.27
N ILE A 175 -2.23 -7.50 -0.60
CA ILE A 175 -2.39 -7.74 -2.03
C ILE A 175 -1.60 -6.70 -2.84
N VAL A 176 -0.96 -7.13 -3.92
CA VAL A 176 -0.57 -6.30 -5.05
C VAL A 176 -1.44 -6.70 -6.24
N GLY A 177 -2.30 -5.81 -6.70
CA GLY A 177 -3.12 -6.03 -7.87
C GLY A 177 -2.41 -5.51 -9.13
N LEU A 178 -2.14 -6.38 -10.09
CA LEU A 178 -1.65 -5.96 -11.41
C LEU A 178 -2.86 -5.59 -12.26
N HIS A 179 -2.85 -4.40 -12.84
CA HIS A 179 -3.96 -3.91 -13.65
C HIS A 179 -3.44 -3.25 -14.94
N ARG A 180 -4.19 -3.36 -16.05
CA ARG A 180 -3.85 -2.61 -17.26
C ARG A 180 -3.92 -1.11 -16.97
N PRO A 181 -2.93 -0.30 -17.40
CA PRO A 181 -2.93 1.12 -17.13
C PRO A 181 -4.06 1.84 -17.88
N GLU A 182 -4.63 2.85 -17.25
CA GLU A 182 -5.52 3.77 -17.91
C GLU A 182 -4.77 4.71 -18.84
N GLU A 183 -5.46 5.27 -19.85
CA GLU A 183 -4.87 6.25 -20.75
C GLU A 183 -4.35 7.48 -19.97
N GLY A 184 -3.09 7.84 -20.20
CA GLY A 184 -2.43 8.96 -19.52
C GLY A 184 -1.89 8.66 -18.13
N TRP A 185 -1.97 7.42 -17.64
CA TRP A 185 -1.36 7.03 -16.38
C TRP A 185 0.17 7.14 -16.43
N ALA A 186 0.75 7.83 -15.45
CA ALA A 186 2.20 7.94 -15.30
C ALA A 186 2.68 6.88 -14.30
N PRO A 187 3.39 5.82 -14.75
CA PRO A 187 3.65 4.63 -13.92
C PRO A 187 4.62 4.89 -12.77
N LEU A 188 5.49 5.90 -12.90
CA LEU A 188 6.53 6.18 -11.91
C LEU A 188 6.48 7.65 -11.46
N THR A 189 6.94 7.92 -10.23
CA THR A 189 7.29 9.26 -9.80
C THR A 189 8.50 9.75 -10.60
N THR A 190 8.61 11.06 -10.78
CA THR A 190 9.78 11.67 -11.46
C THR A 190 10.84 12.03 -10.42
N SER A 191 12.08 11.53 -10.60
CA SER A 191 13.23 11.89 -9.79
C SER A 191 14.50 11.66 -10.60
N ASP A 192 15.52 12.51 -10.39
CA ASP A 192 16.85 12.28 -10.92
C ASP A 192 17.58 11.15 -10.17
N ASP A 193 17.23 10.94 -8.90
CA ASP A 193 17.74 9.84 -8.09
C ASP A 193 16.84 8.60 -8.28
N PRO A 194 17.40 7.47 -8.77
CA PRO A 194 16.65 6.23 -8.98
C PRO A 194 15.94 5.70 -7.72
N ARG A 195 16.49 6.00 -6.53
CA ARG A 195 15.90 5.58 -5.24
C ARG A 195 14.52 6.18 -4.97
N TYR A 196 14.22 7.31 -5.62
CA TYR A 196 12.95 8.03 -5.50
C TYR A 196 12.07 7.91 -6.75
N ARG A 197 12.34 6.95 -7.63
CA ARG A 197 11.45 6.56 -8.75
C ARG A 197 10.54 5.44 -8.31
N PHE A 198 9.47 5.79 -7.63
CA PHE A 198 8.52 4.82 -7.11
C PHE A 198 7.44 4.46 -8.13
N PRO A 199 6.97 3.21 -8.15
CA PRO A 199 5.75 2.86 -8.84
C PRO A 199 4.56 3.56 -8.18
N ARG A 200 3.82 4.35 -8.97
CA ARG A 200 2.54 4.91 -8.56
C ARG A 200 1.49 3.83 -8.60
N ILE A 201 0.65 3.81 -7.59
CA ILE A 201 -0.41 2.83 -7.45
C ILE A 201 -1.72 3.52 -7.09
N HIS A 202 -2.83 2.81 -7.30
CA HIS A 202 -4.09 3.14 -6.65
C HIS A 202 -4.17 2.39 -5.32
N LEU A 203 -4.55 3.10 -4.24
CA LEU A 203 -4.83 2.48 -2.96
C LEU A 203 -6.27 1.96 -2.97
N GLY A 204 -6.43 0.68 -2.73
CA GLY A 204 -7.71 0.00 -2.60
C GLY A 204 -7.72 -0.96 -1.44
N PHE A 205 -8.86 -1.61 -1.25
CA PHE A 205 -9.05 -2.58 -0.17
C PHE A 205 -9.94 -3.72 -0.63
N GLU A 206 -9.81 -4.85 0.05
CA GLU A 206 -10.80 -5.93 0.02
C GLU A 206 -11.40 -6.14 1.40
N THR A 207 -12.61 -6.69 1.43
CA THR A 207 -13.29 -7.01 2.69
C THR A 207 -14.15 -8.27 2.58
N SER A 208 -14.18 -9.08 3.65
CA SER A 208 -15.16 -10.17 3.82
C SER A 208 -16.45 -9.71 4.47
N ALA A 209 -16.50 -8.47 5.02
CA ALA A 209 -17.72 -7.90 5.54
C ALA A 209 -18.70 -7.51 4.41
N PRO A 210 -20.02 -7.51 4.67
CA PRO A 210 -21.01 -7.05 3.70
C PRO A 210 -20.74 -5.60 3.25
N LEU A 211 -20.66 -5.35 1.96
CA LEU A 211 -20.35 -4.03 1.40
C LEU A 211 -21.29 -2.91 1.88
N GLY A 212 -22.57 -3.27 2.14
CA GLY A 212 -23.55 -2.34 2.70
C GLY A 212 -23.16 -1.85 4.11
N GLU A 213 -22.61 -2.72 4.95
CA GLU A 213 -22.18 -2.37 6.31
C GLU A 213 -20.94 -1.49 6.28
N VAL A 214 -19.99 -1.78 5.37
CA VAL A 214 -18.80 -0.94 5.16
C VAL A 214 -19.20 0.46 4.68
N ARG A 215 -20.10 0.55 3.68
CA ARG A 215 -20.66 1.83 3.22
C ARG A 215 -21.33 2.59 4.35
N ASP A 216 -22.20 1.92 5.15
CA ASP A 216 -22.96 2.59 6.22
C ASP A 216 -22.02 3.10 7.32
N ARG A 217 -20.98 2.36 7.67
CA ARG A 217 -19.92 2.77 8.61
C ARG A 217 -19.22 4.05 8.13
N LEU A 218 -18.79 4.08 6.88
CA LEU A 218 -18.10 5.25 6.28
C LEU A 218 -19.03 6.48 6.23
N VAL A 219 -20.28 6.29 5.79
CA VAL A 219 -21.28 7.39 5.75
C VAL A 219 -21.57 7.93 7.15
N ALA A 220 -21.70 7.05 8.15
CA ALA A 220 -21.91 7.47 9.55
C ALA A 220 -20.71 8.26 10.12
N ALA A 221 -19.49 7.97 9.66
CA ALA A 221 -18.28 8.72 9.99
C ALA A 221 -18.13 10.03 9.20
N GLY A 222 -19.03 10.31 8.25
CA GLY A 222 -19.03 11.55 7.44
C GLY A 222 -18.27 11.44 6.11
N HIS A 223 -17.89 10.24 5.69
CA HIS A 223 -17.22 10.02 4.41
C HIS A 223 -18.25 9.66 3.33
N PRO A 224 -18.33 10.40 2.21
CA PRO A 224 -19.21 10.04 1.11
C PRO A 224 -18.84 8.67 0.54
N ALA A 225 -19.73 7.69 0.68
CA ALA A 225 -19.52 6.34 0.19
C ALA A 225 -20.81 5.78 -0.43
N GLU A 226 -20.66 5.00 -1.49
CA GLU A 226 -21.77 4.34 -2.18
C GLU A 226 -21.40 2.90 -2.61
N VAL A 227 -22.38 2.02 -2.67
CA VAL A 227 -22.22 0.70 -3.30
C VAL A 227 -22.49 0.85 -4.78
N VAL A 228 -21.50 0.59 -5.62
CA VAL A 228 -21.57 0.64 -7.06
C VAL A 228 -21.58 -0.78 -7.62
N SER A 229 -22.54 -1.07 -8.50
CA SER A 229 -22.58 -2.33 -9.23
C SER A 229 -22.26 -2.06 -10.70
N ALA A 230 -21.14 -2.62 -11.15
CA ALA A 230 -20.70 -2.60 -12.52
C ALA A 230 -20.68 -4.03 -13.07
N PRO A 231 -20.64 -4.22 -14.41
CA PRO A 231 -20.61 -5.56 -14.99
C PRO A 231 -19.47 -6.44 -14.50
N GLU A 232 -18.32 -5.82 -14.19
CA GLU A 232 -17.10 -6.47 -13.72
C GLU A 232 -17.13 -6.82 -12.22
N ALA A 233 -17.74 -5.95 -11.37
CA ALA A 233 -17.79 -6.16 -9.94
C ALA A 233 -18.81 -5.27 -9.23
N THR A 234 -19.25 -5.70 -8.03
CA THR A 234 -19.92 -4.83 -7.05
C THR A 234 -18.91 -4.44 -5.99
N LYS A 235 -18.77 -3.14 -5.71
CA LYS A 235 -17.76 -2.56 -4.84
C LYS A 235 -18.28 -1.34 -4.10
N VAL A 236 -17.60 -0.91 -3.05
CA VAL A 236 -17.83 0.40 -2.42
C VAL A 236 -16.88 1.41 -3.04
N HIS A 237 -17.41 2.53 -3.51
CA HIS A 237 -16.64 3.74 -3.81
C HIS A 237 -16.69 4.67 -2.61
N VAL A 238 -15.55 5.20 -2.20
CA VAL A 238 -15.43 6.22 -1.17
C VAL A 238 -14.42 7.26 -1.60
N THR A 239 -14.71 8.54 -1.39
CA THR A 239 -13.76 9.62 -1.65
C THR A 239 -12.97 9.90 -0.37
N ASP A 240 -11.65 9.84 -0.48
CA ASP A 240 -10.73 10.13 0.61
C ASP A 240 -10.54 11.65 0.84
N PRO A 241 -9.87 12.07 1.93
CA PRO A 241 -9.64 13.47 2.25
C PRO A 241 -8.85 14.27 1.20
N ASP A 242 -8.05 13.60 0.36
CA ASP A 242 -7.30 14.24 -0.74
C ASP A 242 -8.10 14.26 -2.05
N GLY A 243 -9.37 13.82 -2.03
CA GLY A 243 -10.27 13.83 -3.18
C GLY A 243 -10.08 12.65 -4.14
N GLN A 244 -9.34 11.61 -3.76
CA GLN A 244 -9.19 10.41 -4.56
C GLN A 244 -10.32 9.42 -4.27
N VAL A 245 -10.85 8.80 -5.32
CA VAL A 245 -11.81 7.69 -5.17
C VAL A 245 -11.01 6.41 -4.86
N MET A 246 -11.37 5.77 -3.75
CA MET A 246 -10.89 4.43 -3.39
C MET A 246 -11.99 3.41 -3.60
N GLU A 247 -11.57 2.22 -3.98
CA GLU A 247 -12.45 1.07 -4.17
C GLU A 247 -12.24 0.04 -3.07
N ILE A 248 -13.36 -0.48 -2.55
CA ILE A 248 -13.35 -1.59 -1.59
C ILE A 248 -14.14 -2.73 -2.22
N HIS A 249 -13.44 -3.80 -2.55
CA HIS A 249 -13.99 -4.98 -3.20
C HIS A 249 -14.35 -6.06 -2.18
N PRO A 250 -15.31 -6.94 -2.49
CA PRO A 250 -15.47 -8.16 -1.70
C PRO A 250 -14.26 -9.08 -1.95
N VAL A 251 -13.86 -9.83 -0.93
CA VAL A 251 -12.87 -10.92 -1.10
C VAL A 251 -13.44 -11.93 -2.12
N PRO A 252 -12.64 -12.41 -3.09
CA PRO A 252 -13.07 -13.39 -4.09
C PRO A 252 -13.64 -14.68 -3.53
#